data_3919ac334593a022ed1f9ff4a3460d32
#
_entry.id   3919ac334593a022ed1f9ff4a3460d32
#
_cell.length_a   1.000
_cell.length_b   1.000
_cell.length_c   1.000
_cell.angle_alpha   90.00
_cell.angle_beta   90.00
_cell.angle_gamma   90.00
#
_symmetry.space_group_name_H-M   'P 1'
#
loop_
_entity.id
_entity.type
_entity.pdbx_description
1 polymer ?
#
loop_
_entity_poly.entity_id
_entity_poly.type
_entity_poly.pdbx_seq_one_letter_code
_entity_poly.pdbx_strand_id
1 'polypeptide(L)'
;MKILCDTHSHTIASTHAYSTVHDYIRDAQANGLQLFSLTDHGPTMPDAPHPWHFGNMKILPRVVENIAILRAIEANILPEPFANTRDRYVDLPDGMLGYLDFAIASFHEPVFAPGSVRENTQAMIRAITSGVIQIIGHPGNPKFPVDQDEIVRAAKDHNVLLEINNSSFLQSRNGSEPHCRSLLELIDKHAGQVSLGSDAHISFDVGRFDYTLGILDELGFDERRITTKTPERFLAFLATHGKPVATELAPWLATLPAAPAV
;
A
#
# COMPACT_ATOMS: atom_id res chain seq x y z
N MET A 1 13.40 -10.08 11.69
CA MET A 1 13.07 -8.66 11.42
C MET A 1 11.70 -8.34 11.99
N LYS A 2 11.44 -7.13 12.53
CA LYS A 2 10.10 -6.69 12.97
C LYS A 2 9.63 -5.53 12.11
N ILE A 3 8.39 -5.61 11.62
CA ILE A 3 7.70 -4.56 10.86
C ILE A 3 6.67 -3.93 11.79
N LEU A 4 6.64 -2.61 11.83
CA LEU A 4 5.80 -1.85 12.76
C LEU A 4 4.65 -1.10 12.06
N CYS A 5 4.62 -1.11 10.72
CA CYS A 5 3.57 -0.48 9.92
C CYS A 5 2.93 -1.49 8.98
N ASP A 6 1.60 -1.48 8.91
CA ASP A 6 0.85 -2.17 7.88
C ASP A 6 0.14 -1.12 7.02
N THR A 7 0.48 -1.09 5.73
CA THR A 7 0.00 -0.04 4.83
C THR A 7 -1.17 -0.47 3.94
N HIS A 8 -1.68 -1.70 4.11
CA HIS A 8 -2.73 -2.24 3.24
C HIS A 8 -3.71 -3.11 4.02
N SER A 9 -4.91 -2.57 4.27
CA SER A 9 -6.00 -3.32 4.91
C SER A 9 -7.39 -2.78 4.55
N HIS A 10 -8.40 -3.66 4.56
CA HIS A 10 -9.77 -3.37 4.13
C HIS A 10 -10.77 -3.58 5.26
N THR A 11 -11.68 -2.61 5.41
CA THR A 11 -12.77 -2.71 6.38
C THR A 11 -14.03 -3.29 5.73
N ILE A 12 -15.08 -3.52 6.55
CA ILE A 12 -16.42 -3.88 6.05
C ILE A 12 -17.01 -2.87 5.07
N ALA A 13 -16.38 -1.73 4.83
CA ALA A 13 -16.78 -0.77 3.81
C ALA A 13 -16.46 -1.30 2.39
N SER A 14 -15.43 -2.13 2.24
CA SER A 14 -15.21 -3.01 1.09
C SER A 14 -15.94 -4.31 1.35
N THR A 15 -17.08 -4.55 0.67
CA THR A 15 -18.11 -5.52 1.14
C THR A 15 -17.68 -6.98 1.20
N HIS A 16 -16.50 -7.35 0.69
CA HIS A 16 -15.89 -8.68 0.86
C HIS A 16 -14.85 -8.73 1.99
N ALA A 17 -14.70 -7.66 2.78
CA ALA A 17 -13.93 -7.66 4.02
C ALA A 17 -14.84 -7.77 5.26
N TYR A 18 -14.31 -8.21 6.40
CA TYR A 18 -15.12 -8.70 7.52
C TYR A 18 -14.89 -7.97 8.84
N SER A 19 -14.03 -6.94 8.90
CA SER A 19 -13.67 -6.29 10.17
C SER A 19 -13.91 -4.79 10.17
N THR A 20 -14.20 -4.28 11.35
CA THR A 20 -14.36 -2.85 11.62
C THR A 20 -13.02 -2.20 12.01
N VAL A 21 -12.96 -0.87 12.04
CA VAL A 21 -11.79 -0.12 12.54
C VAL A 21 -11.44 -0.53 13.98
N HIS A 22 -12.43 -0.81 14.84
CA HIS A 22 -12.18 -1.25 16.21
C HIS A 22 -11.53 -2.63 16.28
N ASP A 23 -11.91 -3.55 15.40
CA ASP A 23 -11.27 -4.86 15.32
C ASP A 23 -9.81 -4.71 14.89
N TYR A 24 -9.53 -3.85 13.89
CA TYR A 24 -8.17 -3.56 13.44
C TYR A 24 -7.30 -2.94 14.53
N ILE A 25 -7.82 -1.99 15.33
CA ILE A 25 -7.06 -1.40 16.45
C ILE A 25 -6.66 -2.49 17.45
N ARG A 26 -7.61 -3.33 17.86
CA ARG A 26 -7.38 -4.42 18.81
C ARG A 26 -6.29 -5.39 18.31
N ASP A 27 -6.42 -5.83 17.05
CA ASP A 27 -5.56 -6.88 16.52
C ASP A 27 -4.21 -6.31 16.07
N ALA A 28 -4.14 -5.07 15.60
CA ALA A 28 -2.88 -4.35 15.35
C ALA A 28 -2.05 -4.21 16.64
N GLN A 29 -2.70 -3.88 17.77
CA GLN A 29 -2.05 -3.82 19.06
C GLN A 29 -1.53 -5.21 19.49
N ALA A 30 -2.34 -6.26 19.36
CA ALA A 30 -1.97 -7.63 19.70
C ALA A 30 -0.78 -8.12 18.84
N ASN A 31 -0.70 -7.73 17.58
CA ASN A 31 0.37 -8.07 16.65
C ASN A 31 1.60 -7.12 16.77
N GLY A 32 1.54 -6.14 17.67
CA GLY A 32 2.64 -5.22 18.00
C GLY A 32 2.97 -4.23 16.89
N LEU A 33 1.97 -3.87 16.07
CA LEU A 33 2.05 -2.73 15.17
C LEU A 33 2.03 -1.41 15.95
N GLN A 34 2.60 -0.39 15.35
CA GLN A 34 2.51 0.99 15.82
C GLN A 34 1.65 1.84 14.89
N LEU A 35 1.52 1.43 13.62
CA LEU A 35 0.76 2.13 12.61
C LEU A 35 0.07 1.13 11.68
N PHE A 36 -1.20 1.39 11.34
CA PHE A 36 -1.85 0.72 10.21
C PHE A 36 -2.64 1.72 9.38
N SER A 37 -3.01 1.31 8.17
CA SER A 37 -3.72 2.15 7.22
C SER A 37 -5.02 1.51 6.78
N LEU A 38 -6.07 2.30 6.65
CA LEU A 38 -7.33 1.89 6.04
C LEU A 38 -7.27 2.23 4.56
N THR A 39 -7.34 1.23 3.71
CA THR A 39 -7.16 1.34 2.26
C THR A 39 -8.30 0.67 1.50
N ASP A 40 -9.53 0.91 1.92
CA ASP A 40 -10.70 0.37 1.23
C ASP A 40 -10.66 0.66 -0.28
N HIS A 41 -11.30 -0.20 -1.08
CA HIS A 41 -11.23 -0.17 -2.54
C HIS A 41 -11.73 1.12 -3.18
N GLY A 42 -11.08 1.51 -4.26
CA GLY A 42 -11.43 2.68 -5.07
C GLY A 42 -12.78 2.56 -5.79
N PRO A 43 -13.36 3.71 -6.20
CA PRO A 43 -14.76 3.81 -6.62
C PRO A 43 -15.20 2.94 -7.80
N THR A 44 -14.27 2.44 -8.63
CA THR A 44 -14.63 1.61 -9.79
C THR A 44 -14.74 0.12 -9.45
N MET A 45 -14.33 -0.30 -8.25
CA MET A 45 -14.62 -1.66 -7.79
C MET A 45 -16.12 -1.83 -7.56
N PRO A 46 -16.72 -2.96 -7.99
CA PRO A 46 -18.16 -3.20 -7.83
C PRO A 46 -18.65 -3.16 -6.36
N ASP A 47 -17.77 -3.46 -5.43
CA ASP A 47 -18.03 -3.50 -3.99
C ASP A 47 -17.37 -2.36 -3.20
N ALA A 48 -16.95 -1.31 -3.91
CA ALA A 48 -16.34 -0.13 -3.28
C ALA A 48 -17.31 0.61 -2.35
N PRO A 49 -16.79 1.23 -1.29
CA PRO A 49 -17.60 2.11 -0.45
C PRO A 49 -18.04 3.36 -1.22
N HIS A 50 -19.12 3.98 -0.76
CA HIS A 50 -19.55 5.28 -1.26
C HIS A 50 -18.38 6.31 -1.11
N PRO A 51 -18.16 7.23 -2.07
CA PRO A 51 -17.08 8.22 -1.99
C PRO A 51 -17.03 9.06 -0.70
N TRP A 52 -18.17 9.26 -0.05
CA TRP A 52 -18.24 9.93 1.25
C TRP A 52 -17.54 9.17 2.38
N HIS A 53 -17.35 7.87 2.24
CA HIS A 53 -16.54 7.08 3.18
C HIS A 53 -15.14 7.70 3.30
N PHE A 54 -14.47 7.92 2.18
CA PHE A 54 -13.12 8.51 2.17
C PHE A 54 -13.12 9.95 2.68
N GLY A 55 -14.07 10.78 2.25
CA GLY A 55 -14.19 12.16 2.73
C GLY A 55 -14.50 12.25 4.23
N ASN A 56 -15.18 11.25 4.80
CA ASN A 56 -15.53 11.20 6.22
C ASN A 56 -14.45 10.56 7.09
N MET A 57 -13.42 9.94 6.53
CA MET A 57 -12.27 9.43 7.32
C MET A 57 -11.63 10.53 8.19
N LYS A 58 -11.85 11.80 7.88
CA LYS A 58 -11.43 12.96 8.70
C LYS A 58 -11.91 12.91 10.15
N ILE A 59 -13.00 12.19 10.46
CA ILE A 59 -13.48 12.03 11.84
C ILE A 59 -12.70 10.98 12.64
N LEU A 60 -11.95 10.11 11.98
CA LEU A 60 -11.15 9.10 12.65
C LEU A 60 -10.05 9.78 13.48
N PRO A 61 -9.89 9.40 14.76
CA PRO A 61 -8.72 9.83 15.53
C PRO A 61 -7.44 9.43 14.82
N ARG A 62 -6.40 10.27 14.91
CA ARG A 62 -5.08 9.93 14.37
C ARG A 62 -4.37 8.83 15.15
N VAL A 63 -4.65 8.75 16.45
CA VAL A 63 -4.04 7.77 17.35
C VAL A 63 -5.10 7.24 18.30
N VAL A 64 -5.19 5.93 18.43
CA VAL A 64 -6.03 5.23 19.41
C VAL A 64 -5.18 4.16 20.08
N GLU A 65 -5.18 4.10 21.40
CA GLU A 65 -4.39 3.11 22.18
C GLU A 65 -2.92 3.01 21.73
N ASN A 66 -2.34 4.16 21.43
CA ASN A 66 -0.96 4.31 20.93
C ASN A 66 -0.71 3.73 19.54
N ILE A 67 -1.74 3.40 18.78
CA ILE A 67 -1.65 2.98 17.37
C ILE A 67 -2.06 4.15 16.46
N ALA A 68 -1.20 4.52 15.51
CA ALA A 68 -1.54 5.51 14.50
C ALA A 68 -2.41 4.91 13.39
N ILE A 69 -3.42 5.66 12.96
CA ILE A 69 -4.35 5.26 11.91
C ILE A 69 -4.18 6.22 10.72
N LEU A 70 -3.76 5.69 9.56
CA LEU A 70 -3.70 6.45 8.33
C LEU A 70 -4.96 6.26 7.48
N ARG A 71 -5.34 7.34 6.81
CA ARG A 71 -6.51 7.45 5.95
C ARG A 71 -6.07 7.34 4.52
N ALA A 72 -6.35 6.22 3.89
CA ALA A 72 -5.83 5.94 2.56
C ALA A 72 -6.89 5.27 1.67
N ILE A 73 -6.51 4.87 0.49
CA ILE A 73 -7.35 4.20 -0.50
C ILE A 73 -6.50 3.21 -1.28
N GLU A 74 -7.07 2.07 -1.63
CA GLU A 74 -6.55 1.25 -2.73
C GLU A 74 -7.32 1.59 -4.01
N ALA A 75 -6.77 2.55 -4.77
CA ALA A 75 -7.30 2.99 -6.05
C ALA A 75 -7.04 1.93 -7.14
N ASN A 76 -7.93 1.86 -8.13
CA ASN A 76 -7.76 0.96 -9.26
C ASN A 76 -6.95 1.61 -10.38
N ILE A 77 -6.04 0.85 -10.98
CA ILE A 77 -5.44 1.20 -12.28
C ILE A 77 -6.49 0.95 -13.36
N LEU A 78 -6.70 1.93 -14.24
CA LEU A 78 -7.77 1.94 -15.22
C LEU A 78 -7.25 1.81 -16.66
N PRO A 79 -8.04 1.19 -17.57
CA PRO A 79 -7.72 1.16 -19.01
C PRO A 79 -7.92 2.53 -19.66
N GLU A 80 -8.86 3.32 -19.16
CA GLU A 80 -9.23 4.63 -19.68
C GLU A 80 -9.10 5.72 -18.59
N PRO A 81 -8.93 7.00 -18.97
CA PRO A 81 -8.87 8.10 -18.01
C PRO A 81 -10.15 8.19 -17.17
N PHE A 82 -10.00 8.37 -15.87
CA PHE A 82 -11.14 8.52 -14.96
C PHE A 82 -11.69 9.95 -14.98
N ALA A 83 -13.00 10.09 -14.97
CA ALA A 83 -13.66 11.38 -14.94
C ALA A 83 -13.20 12.25 -13.74
N ASN A 84 -13.03 13.55 -13.96
CA ASN A 84 -12.60 14.52 -12.94
C ASN A 84 -11.19 14.26 -12.36
N THR A 85 -10.28 13.67 -13.14
CA THR A 85 -8.93 13.32 -12.70
C THR A 85 -7.82 13.93 -13.56
N ARG A 86 -8.08 14.92 -14.40
CA ARG A 86 -7.09 15.47 -15.33
C ARG A 86 -6.41 14.37 -16.18
N ASP A 87 -7.21 13.50 -16.76
CA ASP A 87 -6.78 12.37 -17.60
C ASP A 87 -5.89 11.33 -16.90
N ARG A 88 -6.00 11.19 -15.57
CA ARG A 88 -5.30 10.11 -14.85
C ARG A 88 -6.01 8.78 -15.05
N TYR A 89 -5.21 7.72 -15.12
CA TYR A 89 -5.64 6.34 -15.29
C TYR A 89 -5.73 5.60 -13.94
N VAL A 90 -6.21 6.31 -12.92
CA VAL A 90 -6.52 5.77 -11.59
C VAL A 90 -7.82 6.40 -11.09
N ASP A 91 -8.65 5.63 -10.42
CA ASP A 91 -9.98 6.05 -9.96
C ASP A 91 -9.97 6.89 -8.67
N LEU A 92 -9.04 7.83 -8.63
CA LEU A 92 -8.84 8.74 -7.51
C LEU A 92 -9.21 10.18 -7.93
N PRO A 93 -10.47 10.62 -7.68
CA PRO A 93 -10.93 11.96 -8.02
C PRO A 93 -10.12 13.05 -7.30
N ASP A 94 -9.90 14.20 -7.97
CA ASP A 94 -9.19 15.35 -7.40
C ASP A 94 -9.78 15.80 -6.05
N GLY A 95 -11.11 15.74 -5.90
CA GLY A 95 -11.78 16.08 -4.65
C GLY A 95 -11.51 15.16 -3.46
N MET A 96 -10.92 13.97 -3.68
CA MET A 96 -10.52 13.06 -2.60
C MET A 96 -9.09 13.29 -2.10
N LEU A 97 -8.21 13.85 -2.94
CA LEU A 97 -6.77 13.96 -2.65
C LEU A 97 -6.47 14.66 -1.32
N GLY A 98 -7.27 15.67 -0.96
CA GLY A 98 -7.10 16.44 0.27
C GLY A 98 -7.53 15.72 1.56
N TYR A 99 -8.23 14.59 1.44
CA TYR A 99 -8.71 13.81 2.60
C TYR A 99 -7.83 12.61 2.92
N LEU A 100 -6.95 12.22 1.99
CA LEU A 100 -6.15 11.00 2.06
C LEU A 100 -4.69 11.30 2.36
N ASP A 101 -4.13 10.52 3.28
CA ASP A 101 -2.71 10.60 3.63
C ASP A 101 -1.84 10.03 2.51
N PHE A 102 -2.30 8.95 1.86
CA PHE A 102 -1.67 8.38 0.68
C PHE A 102 -2.65 7.55 -0.14
N ALA A 103 -2.23 7.08 -1.31
CA ALA A 103 -2.98 6.17 -2.15
C ALA A 103 -2.08 5.03 -2.65
N ILE A 104 -2.65 3.83 -2.64
CA ILE A 104 -2.14 2.65 -3.35
C ILE A 104 -2.82 2.62 -4.72
N ALA A 105 -2.15 2.14 -5.77
CA ALA A 105 -2.80 1.82 -7.04
C ALA A 105 -2.55 0.36 -7.40
N SER A 106 -3.61 -0.37 -7.72
CA SER A 106 -3.58 -1.81 -7.96
C SER A 106 -4.36 -2.21 -9.20
N PHE A 107 -3.98 -3.35 -9.77
CA PHE A 107 -4.81 -4.03 -10.76
C PHE A 107 -5.82 -4.94 -10.08
N HIS A 108 -7.10 -4.80 -10.45
CA HIS A 108 -8.18 -5.69 -10.09
C HIS A 108 -8.94 -6.18 -11.32
N GLU A 109 -9.16 -7.50 -11.44
CA GLU A 109 -9.81 -8.10 -12.60
C GLU A 109 -11.20 -7.54 -12.93
N PRO A 110 -12.05 -7.16 -11.94
CA PRO A 110 -13.35 -6.56 -12.24
C PRO A 110 -13.26 -5.18 -12.92
N VAL A 111 -12.10 -4.51 -12.83
CA VAL A 111 -11.90 -3.13 -13.31
C VAL A 111 -10.98 -3.08 -14.51
N PHE A 112 -9.94 -3.90 -14.52
CA PHE A 112 -8.94 -3.94 -15.59
C PHE A 112 -8.77 -5.39 -16.08
N ALA A 113 -9.11 -5.66 -17.35
CA ALA A 113 -8.88 -6.95 -17.94
C ALA A 113 -7.38 -7.22 -18.09
N PRO A 114 -6.87 -8.40 -17.67
CA PRO A 114 -5.47 -8.74 -17.87
C PRO A 114 -5.07 -8.65 -19.35
N GLY A 115 -4.03 -7.85 -19.62
CA GLY A 115 -3.49 -7.62 -20.94
C GLY A 115 -2.14 -8.31 -21.18
N SER A 116 -1.49 -7.98 -22.30
CA SER A 116 -0.09 -8.36 -22.54
C SER A 116 0.86 -7.69 -21.55
N VAL A 117 2.09 -8.21 -21.41
CA VAL A 117 3.15 -7.60 -20.61
C VAL A 117 3.27 -6.10 -20.92
N ARG A 118 3.29 -5.75 -22.19
CA ARG A 118 3.42 -4.34 -22.64
C ARG A 118 2.25 -3.47 -22.16
N GLU A 119 1.01 -3.93 -22.32
CA GLU A 119 -0.19 -3.17 -21.94
C GLU A 119 -0.25 -2.96 -20.44
N ASN A 120 -0.01 -4.02 -19.64
CA ASN A 120 0.01 -3.95 -18.20
C ASN A 120 1.14 -3.05 -17.70
N THR A 121 2.35 -3.17 -18.26
CA THR A 121 3.49 -2.31 -17.90
C THR A 121 3.17 -0.85 -18.15
N GLN A 122 2.64 -0.51 -19.33
CA GLN A 122 2.28 0.87 -19.67
C GLN A 122 1.18 1.42 -18.75
N ALA A 123 0.18 0.60 -18.38
CA ALA A 123 -0.88 1.02 -17.47
C ALA A 123 -0.32 1.29 -16.06
N MET A 124 0.55 0.41 -15.55
CA MET A 124 1.20 0.60 -14.24
C MET A 124 2.12 1.83 -14.22
N ILE A 125 2.89 2.06 -15.28
CA ILE A 125 3.73 3.26 -15.41
C ILE A 125 2.88 4.54 -15.42
N ARG A 126 1.73 4.55 -16.09
CA ARG A 126 0.81 5.70 -16.03
C ARG A 126 0.32 5.97 -14.61
N ALA A 127 0.07 4.93 -13.81
CA ALA A 127 -0.27 5.10 -12.40
C ALA A 127 0.92 5.66 -11.59
N ILE A 128 2.12 5.11 -11.76
CA ILE A 128 3.35 5.57 -11.11
C ILE A 128 3.62 7.05 -11.42
N THR A 129 3.49 7.44 -12.68
CA THR A 129 3.80 8.81 -13.14
C THR A 129 2.67 9.82 -12.92
N SER A 130 1.52 9.38 -12.37
CA SER A 130 0.35 10.23 -12.14
C SER A 130 0.57 11.37 -11.12
N GLY A 131 1.59 11.24 -10.27
CA GLY A 131 1.91 12.20 -9.20
C GLY A 131 0.96 12.14 -7.99
N VAL A 132 -0.01 11.21 -7.96
CA VAL A 132 -0.99 11.09 -6.87
C VAL A 132 -0.92 9.76 -6.12
N ILE A 133 -0.12 8.81 -6.60
CA ILE A 133 0.05 7.48 -6.02
C ILE A 133 1.39 7.42 -5.27
N GLN A 134 1.39 6.81 -4.11
CA GLN A 134 2.57 6.60 -3.28
C GLN A 134 3.05 5.15 -3.27
N ILE A 135 2.13 4.20 -3.52
CA ILE A 135 2.43 2.76 -3.50
C ILE A 135 1.77 2.10 -4.72
N ILE A 136 2.46 1.19 -5.39
CA ILE A 136 1.84 0.22 -6.30
C ILE A 136 1.57 -1.06 -5.52
N GLY A 137 0.29 -1.44 -5.41
CA GLY A 137 -0.15 -2.62 -4.71
C GLY A 137 0.11 -3.91 -5.51
N HIS A 138 0.56 -4.94 -4.83
CA HIS A 138 0.79 -6.32 -5.31
C HIS A 138 1.25 -6.48 -6.78
N PRO A 139 2.31 -5.75 -7.22
CA PRO A 139 2.79 -5.77 -8.62
C PRO A 139 3.35 -7.13 -9.06
N GLY A 140 3.55 -8.05 -8.13
CA GLY A 140 3.97 -9.44 -8.41
C GLY A 140 2.83 -10.37 -8.84
N ASN A 141 1.59 -9.88 -9.03
CA ASN A 141 0.45 -10.70 -9.43
C ASN A 141 0.62 -11.28 -10.85
N PRO A 142 0.73 -12.63 -11.02
CA PRO A 142 0.99 -13.23 -12.31
C PRO A 142 -0.14 -13.07 -13.33
N LYS A 143 -1.35 -12.72 -12.89
CA LYS A 143 -2.48 -12.42 -13.79
C LYS A 143 -2.24 -11.13 -14.59
N PHE A 144 -1.44 -10.22 -14.09
CA PHE A 144 -1.06 -8.97 -14.74
C PHE A 144 0.44 -8.93 -14.97
N PRO A 145 0.99 -9.75 -15.88
CA PRO A 145 2.42 -9.79 -16.10
C PRO A 145 2.93 -8.44 -16.61
N VAL A 146 4.05 -7.98 -16.05
CA VAL A 146 4.69 -6.68 -16.36
C VAL A 146 6.19 -6.85 -16.63
N ASP A 147 6.79 -5.89 -17.32
CA ASP A 147 8.24 -5.73 -17.35
C ASP A 147 8.70 -5.17 -16.00
N GLN A 148 9.19 -6.06 -15.15
CA GLN A 148 9.56 -5.73 -13.78
C GLN A 148 10.74 -4.75 -13.69
N ASP A 149 11.72 -4.83 -14.60
CA ASP A 149 12.86 -3.89 -14.61
C ASP A 149 12.37 -2.47 -14.95
N GLU A 150 11.43 -2.36 -15.88
CA GLU A 150 10.86 -1.07 -16.30
C GLU A 150 10.05 -0.43 -15.16
N ILE A 151 9.17 -1.19 -14.49
CA ILE A 151 8.37 -0.65 -13.39
C ILE A 151 9.22 -0.30 -12.16
N VAL A 152 10.26 -1.07 -11.84
CA VAL A 152 11.18 -0.77 -10.72
C VAL A 152 11.92 0.54 -10.96
N ARG A 153 12.42 0.77 -12.18
CA ARG A 153 13.07 2.04 -12.54
C ARG A 153 12.08 3.20 -12.48
N ALA A 154 10.89 3.05 -13.06
CA ALA A 154 9.86 4.09 -13.01
C ALA A 154 9.46 4.42 -11.57
N ALA A 155 9.23 3.42 -10.72
CA ALA A 155 8.87 3.61 -9.32
C ALA A 155 9.95 4.36 -8.54
N LYS A 156 11.23 4.00 -8.73
CA LYS A 156 12.36 4.73 -8.13
C LYS A 156 12.42 6.18 -8.59
N ASP A 157 12.33 6.43 -9.91
CA ASP A 157 12.47 7.76 -10.50
C ASP A 157 11.34 8.71 -10.06
N HIS A 158 10.16 8.17 -9.75
CA HIS A 158 8.99 8.92 -9.29
C HIS A 158 8.75 8.83 -7.77
N ASN A 159 9.68 8.25 -7.01
CA ASN A 159 9.57 8.08 -5.56
C ASN A 159 8.29 7.35 -5.15
N VAL A 160 7.92 6.28 -5.85
CA VAL A 160 6.77 5.41 -5.56
C VAL A 160 7.29 4.08 -5.03
N LEU A 161 6.66 3.55 -3.98
CA LEU A 161 7.02 2.24 -3.43
C LEU A 161 6.37 1.12 -4.24
N LEU A 162 7.07 0.00 -4.38
CA LEU A 162 6.48 -1.25 -4.85
C LEU A 162 6.16 -2.13 -3.65
N GLU A 163 4.95 -2.63 -3.58
CA GLU A 163 4.50 -3.45 -2.46
C GLU A 163 4.94 -4.91 -2.61
N ILE A 164 5.46 -5.48 -1.54
CA ILE A 164 5.50 -6.93 -1.34
C ILE A 164 4.35 -7.29 -0.42
N ASN A 165 3.31 -7.84 -1.02
CA ASN A 165 2.02 -8.07 -0.40
C ASN A 165 1.93 -9.50 0.15
N ASN A 166 1.69 -9.63 1.46
CA ASN A 166 1.71 -10.94 2.12
C ASN A 166 0.54 -11.85 1.68
N SER A 167 -0.65 -11.27 1.41
CA SER A 167 -1.83 -12.02 0.92
C SER A 167 -1.57 -12.69 -0.43
N SER A 168 -0.64 -12.15 -1.24
CA SER A 168 -0.26 -12.72 -2.54
C SER A 168 0.35 -14.13 -2.44
N PHE A 169 0.84 -14.53 -1.27
CA PHE A 169 1.45 -15.85 -1.04
C PHE A 169 0.47 -16.87 -0.44
N LEU A 170 -0.72 -16.41 -0.02
CA LEU A 170 -1.69 -17.29 0.65
C LEU A 170 -2.62 -17.97 -0.36
N GLN A 171 -3.60 -17.26 -0.87
CA GLN A 171 -4.61 -17.85 -1.75
C GLN A 171 -5.03 -16.95 -2.92
N SER A 172 -4.97 -15.64 -2.74
CA SER A 172 -5.59 -14.69 -3.68
C SER A 172 -4.88 -14.59 -5.02
N ARG A 173 -3.54 -14.77 -5.05
CA ARG A 173 -2.70 -14.55 -6.25
C ARG A 173 -1.66 -15.68 -6.41
N ASN A 174 -2.15 -16.91 -6.58
CA ASN A 174 -1.29 -18.08 -6.77
C ASN A 174 -0.24 -17.84 -7.86
N GLY A 175 1.03 -18.17 -7.55
CA GLY A 175 2.16 -17.98 -8.47
C GLY A 175 2.86 -16.63 -8.34
N SER A 176 2.50 -15.79 -7.36
CA SER A 176 3.16 -14.50 -7.15
C SER A 176 4.58 -14.60 -6.62
N GLU A 177 4.94 -15.66 -5.91
CA GLU A 177 6.24 -15.75 -5.23
C GLU A 177 7.45 -15.56 -6.15
N PRO A 178 7.57 -16.26 -7.31
CA PRO A 178 8.71 -16.04 -8.22
C PRO A 178 8.81 -14.59 -8.70
N HIS A 179 7.66 -13.95 -8.95
CA HIS A 179 7.60 -12.56 -9.39
C HIS A 179 8.00 -11.58 -8.28
N CYS A 180 7.58 -11.84 -7.04
CA CYS A 180 7.98 -11.02 -5.89
C CYS A 180 9.47 -11.16 -5.58
N ARG A 181 10.05 -12.36 -5.71
CA ARG A 181 11.50 -12.58 -5.58
C ARG A 181 12.28 -11.79 -6.64
N SER A 182 11.88 -11.90 -7.90
CA SER A 182 12.50 -11.14 -8.99
C SER A 182 12.35 -9.63 -8.79
N LEU A 183 11.19 -9.14 -8.34
CA LEU A 183 11.02 -7.72 -7.99
C LEU A 183 11.99 -7.27 -6.90
N LEU A 184 12.15 -8.04 -5.82
CA LEU A 184 13.08 -7.72 -4.73
C LEU A 184 14.53 -7.64 -5.22
N GLU A 185 14.97 -8.59 -6.07
CA GLU A 185 16.31 -8.57 -6.68
C GLU A 185 16.52 -7.33 -7.56
N LEU A 186 15.51 -6.95 -8.37
CA LEU A 186 15.56 -5.76 -9.20
C LEU A 186 15.55 -4.47 -8.38
N ILE A 187 14.74 -4.42 -7.31
CA ILE A 187 14.71 -3.29 -6.38
C ILE A 187 16.06 -3.11 -5.70
N ASP A 188 16.70 -4.19 -5.28
CA ASP A 188 18.05 -4.13 -4.72
C ASP A 188 19.08 -3.65 -5.74
N LYS A 189 19.06 -4.22 -6.93
CA LYS A 189 19.92 -3.83 -8.07
C LYS A 189 19.81 -2.34 -8.40
N HIS A 190 18.61 -1.79 -8.41
CA HIS A 190 18.35 -0.39 -8.76
C HIS A 190 18.36 0.57 -7.55
N ALA A 191 18.64 0.09 -6.34
CA ALA A 191 18.58 0.86 -5.12
C ALA A 191 17.19 1.52 -4.87
N GLY A 192 16.12 0.79 -5.19
CA GLY A 192 14.74 1.17 -4.92
C GLY A 192 14.31 0.93 -3.48
N GLN A 193 13.04 1.17 -3.18
CA GLN A 193 12.43 0.95 -1.87
C GLN A 193 11.12 0.18 -1.99
N VAL A 194 10.73 -0.52 -0.92
CA VAL A 194 9.51 -1.31 -0.85
C VAL A 194 8.60 -0.87 0.29
N SER A 195 7.30 -1.15 0.12
CA SER A 195 6.34 -1.25 1.21
C SER A 195 6.01 -2.71 1.48
N LEU A 196 5.60 -3.01 2.72
CA LEU A 196 4.98 -4.28 3.06
C LEU A 196 3.53 -4.02 3.46
N GLY A 197 2.61 -4.80 2.90
CA GLY A 197 1.19 -4.77 3.18
C GLY A 197 0.67 -6.17 3.49
N SER A 198 -0.19 -6.31 4.50
CA SER A 198 -0.88 -7.58 4.75
C SER A 198 -2.00 -7.82 3.75
N ASP A 199 -2.62 -6.76 3.25
CA ASP A 199 -3.85 -6.79 2.44
C ASP A 199 -4.97 -7.54 3.19
N ALA A 200 -5.06 -7.23 4.49
CA ALA A 200 -5.97 -7.90 5.40
C ALA A 200 -7.42 -7.52 5.09
N HIS A 201 -8.24 -8.53 4.82
CA HIS A 201 -9.69 -8.42 4.67
C HIS A 201 -10.44 -8.88 5.95
N ILE A 202 -9.67 -9.30 6.94
CA ILE A 202 -10.10 -9.58 8.31
C ILE A 202 -8.99 -9.15 9.26
N SER A 203 -9.33 -8.56 10.39
CA SER A 203 -8.35 -7.98 11.32
C SER A 203 -7.34 -8.98 11.87
N PHE A 204 -7.67 -10.28 11.87
CA PHE A 204 -6.76 -11.34 12.31
C PHE A 204 -5.47 -11.40 11.48
N ASP A 205 -5.49 -10.87 10.25
CA ASP A 205 -4.34 -10.90 9.34
C ASP A 205 -3.55 -9.58 9.34
N VAL A 206 -4.01 -8.53 10.03
CA VAL A 206 -3.30 -7.24 10.09
C VAL A 206 -1.92 -7.39 10.73
N GLY A 207 -0.90 -6.87 10.07
CA GLY A 207 0.48 -6.96 10.55
C GLY A 207 1.11 -8.35 10.44
N ARG A 208 0.45 -9.30 9.77
CA ARG A 208 1.02 -10.63 9.50
C ARG A 208 1.80 -10.58 8.20
N PHE A 209 3.11 -10.76 8.33
CA PHE A 209 4.06 -10.71 7.21
C PHE A 209 4.92 -11.97 7.11
N ASP A 210 4.44 -13.10 7.66
CA ASP A 210 5.25 -14.31 7.86
C ASP A 210 5.91 -14.79 6.57
N TYR A 211 5.17 -14.87 5.47
CA TYR A 211 5.70 -15.29 4.17
C TYR A 211 6.65 -14.26 3.57
N THR A 212 6.26 -12.99 3.58
CA THR A 212 7.09 -11.90 3.09
C THR A 212 8.43 -11.84 3.82
N LEU A 213 8.40 -11.95 5.16
CA LEU A 213 9.62 -11.93 5.98
C LEU A 213 10.52 -13.13 5.69
N GLY A 214 9.94 -14.31 5.45
CA GLY A 214 10.69 -15.50 5.02
C GLY A 214 11.45 -15.27 3.72
N ILE A 215 10.80 -14.71 2.71
CA ILE A 215 11.43 -14.38 1.42
C ILE A 215 12.53 -13.33 1.56
N LEU A 216 12.28 -12.28 2.34
CA LEU A 216 13.27 -11.22 2.59
C LEU A 216 14.53 -11.78 3.30
N ASP A 217 14.34 -12.68 4.26
CA ASP A 217 15.44 -13.32 4.99
C ASP A 217 16.24 -14.25 4.09
N GLU A 218 15.58 -15.10 3.29
CA GLU A 218 16.23 -15.99 2.32
C GLU A 218 17.04 -15.23 1.27
N LEU A 219 16.58 -14.08 0.81
CA LEU A 219 17.30 -13.23 -0.16
C LEU A 219 18.35 -12.34 0.49
N GLY A 220 18.42 -12.27 1.82
CA GLY A 220 19.30 -11.32 2.52
C GLY A 220 19.00 -9.87 2.16
N PHE A 221 17.69 -9.55 1.93
CA PHE A 221 17.26 -8.24 1.48
C PHE A 221 17.57 -7.15 2.50
N ASP A 222 18.15 -6.03 2.04
CA ASP A 222 18.54 -4.93 2.90
C ASP A 222 17.31 -4.26 3.53
N GLU A 223 17.13 -4.45 4.84
CA GLU A 223 16.00 -3.91 5.58
C GLU A 223 15.94 -2.37 5.60
N ARG A 224 17.03 -1.68 5.24
CA ARG A 224 17.05 -0.22 5.08
C ARG A 224 16.19 0.23 3.90
N ARG A 225 15.89 -0.66 2.95
CA ARG A 225 15.02 -0.42 1.80
C ARG A 225 13.54 -0.62 2.10
N ILE A 226 13.19 -1.12 3.29
CA ILE A 226 11.80 -1.31 3.71
C ILE A 226 11.31 -0.01 4.34
N THR A 227 10.61 0.80 3.57
CA THR A 227 10.09 2.11 4.00
C THR A 227 9.05 1.98 5.11
N THR A 228 8.24 0.91 5.05
CA THR A 228 7.19 0.64 6.04
C THR A 228 7.68 -0.14 7.28
N LYS A 229 9.00 -0.30 7.44
CA LYS A 229 9.56 -0.97 8.61
C LYS A 229 9.18 -0.27 9.92
N THR A 230 9.24 1.06 9.93
CA THR A 230 8.89 1.87 11.12
C THR A 230 8.04 3.09 10.74
N PRO A 231 7.23 3.62 11.70
CA PRO A 231 6.46 4.83 11.46
C PRO A 231 7.30 6.03 11.01
N GLU A 232 8.48 6.20 11.59
CA GLU A 232 9.39 7.31 11.24
C GLU A 232 9.76 7.29 9.76
N ARG A 233 10.10 6.11 9.23
CA ARG A 233 10.49 5.95 7.82
C ARG A 233 9.32 6.22 6.89
N PHE A 234 8.16 5.65 7.21
CA PHE A 234 6.99 5.80 6.36
C PHE A 234 6.43 7.23 6.38
N LEU A 235 6.36 7.87 7.54
CA LEU A 235 5.95 9.27 7.65
C LEU A 235 6.94 10.22 6.98
N ALA A 236 8.24 9.97 7.08
CA ALA A 236 9.26 10.74 6.35
C ALA A 236 9.08 10.59 4.83
N PHE A 237 8.80 9.38 4.34
CA PHE A 237 8.47 9.17 2.93
C PHE A 237 7.22 9.96 2.52
N LEU A 238 6.14 9.92 3.28
CA LEU A 238 4.92 10.69 2.99
C LEU A 238 5.18 12.20 3.01
N ALA A 239 6.07 12.67 3.87
CA ALA A 239 6.48 14.08 3.90
C ALA A 239 7.15 14.52 2.58
N THR A 240 7.93 13.64 1.92
CA THR A 240 8.51 13.95 0.61
C THR A 240 7.46 14.14 -0.49
N HIS A 241 6.26 13.60 -0.29
CA HIS A 241 5.09 13.81 -1.16
C HIS A 241 4.22 15.01 -0.73
N GLY A 242 4.68 15.83 0.21
CA GLY A 242 3.94 16.98 0.72
C GLY A 242 2.72 16.61 1.57
N LYS A 243 2.66 15.40 2.11
CA LYS A 243 1.54 14.95 2.92
C LYS A 243 1.63 15.49 4.36
N PRO A 244 0.59 16.16 4.88
CA PRO A 244 0.64 16.82 6.19
C PRO A 244 0.66 15.84 7.37
N VAL A 245 0.27 14.58 7.18
CA VAL A 245 0.14 13.58 8.23
C VAL A 245 1.44 13.37 9.01
N ALA A 246 2.60 13.54 8.40
CA ALA A 246 3.88 13.46 9.10
C ALA A 246 4.00 14.53 10.20
N THR A 247 3.53 15.75 9.91
CA THR A 247 3.50 16.85 10.89
C THR A 247 2.41 16.63 11.95
N GLU A 248 1.24 16.13 11.54
CA GLU A 248 0.12 15.84 12.45
C GLU A 248 0.49 14.76 13.48
N LEU A 249 1.25 13.75 13.08
CA LEU A 249 1.67 12.63 13.92
C LEU A 249 3.01 12.86 14.64
N ALA A 250 3.72 13.95 14.39
CA ALA A 250 5.02 14.22 15.03
C ALA A 250 4.99 14.19 16.58
N PRO A 251 3.95 14.73 17.28
CA PRO A 251 3.86 14.61 18.72
C PRO A 251 3.75 13.16 19.22
N TRP A 252 2.95 12.33 18.53
CA TRP A 252 2.83 10.91 18.85
C TRP A 252 4.14 10.17 18.56
N LEU A 253 4.77 10.42 17.41
CA LEU A 253 6.02 9.80 17.01
C LEU A 253 7.12 10.01 18.07
N ALA A 254 7.16 11.20 18.68
CA ALA A 254 8.10 11.52 19.74
C ALA A 254 7.86 10.73 21.06
N THR A 255 6.70 10.08 21.21
CA THR A 255 6.40 9.22 22.37
C THR A 255 6.82 7.77 22.16
N LEU A 256 7.13 7.37 20.94
CA LEU A 256 7.53 6.00 20.65
C LEU A 256 8.94 5.72 21.19
N PRO A 257 9.21 4.49 21.66
CA PRO A 257 10.57 4.11 22.02
C PRO A 257 11.48 4.23 20.81
N ALA A 258 12.69 4.74 21.01
CA ALA A 258 13.68 4.82 19.94
C ALA A 258 13.83 3.44 19.27
N ALA A 259 13.80 3.42 17.93
CA ALA A 259 14.05 2.19 17.21
C ALA A 259 15.43 1.64 17.62
N PRO A 260 15.56 0.32 17.90
CA PRO A 260 16.86 -0.24 18.20
C PRO A 260 17.83 0.12 17.10
N ALA A 261 19.01 0.61 17.48
CA ALA A 261 20.08 0.92 16.54
C ALA A 261 20.40 -0.36 15.73
N VAL A 262 20.42 -0.24 14.41
CA VAL A 262 20.77 -1.30 13.45
C VAL A 262 22.28 -1.45 13.41
#